data_e1bf2f2e1f37a05d2e11fdc8c5891a27
#
_entry.id   e1bf2f2e1f37a05d2e11fdc8c5891a27
#
_cell.length_a   1.000
_cell.length_b   1.000
_cell.length_c   1.000
_cell.angle_alpha   90.00
_cell.angle_beta   90.00
_cell.angle_gamma   90.00
#
_symmetry.space_group_name_H-M   'P 1'
#
loop_
_entity.id
_entity.type
_entity.pdbx_description
1 polymer ?
#
loop_
_entity_poly.entity_id
_entity_poly.type
_entity_poly.pdbx_seq_one_letter_code
_entity_poly.pdbx_strand_id
1 'polypeptide(L)'
;IYAVFNEKTTIDANEVRYLAKTAQARGVDSAGIVFQTNNDLQIIKRDFGSLELIGKTKNFSNSKFIAGHSRLVTNDVKNNQPVVKEELIVIHNGIITNYLEIWESIGLKPETELDSELIPVLFDHFTKKGLSDDDVVNEIFNICEGVISAILIAPRSNKVHLISNNGSLYYGYKEDSFYVASESYPLTSMSLDGVTQVFGLFSYDYNFNFAEILVDDVITKKRNYLLPKFEFMSSRDKLLERPEHDLKRCKKCILPETMPYITFDEYGVCNYCNNYTLKNIPKPVSVLESLMEPYRRKGSRDCIVPFSGGRDSSYGLHLIVEELGMNPIAYTYDWGMVTDLGRRNISRMCSKLKVENIIVAADITKKRDNIRKNVTAWLKNPHLGMISLWTAGDKHFFRYCEDVKKETGISLNLW
;
A
#
# COMPACT_ATOMS: atom_id res chain seq x y z
N ILE A 1 2.56 8.47 4.24
CA ILE A 1 3.35 9.19 5.27
C ILE A 1 3.78 10.52 4.70
N TYR A 2 3.81 11.52 5.56
CA TYR A 2 4.39 12.84 5.28
C TYR A 2 4.89 13.49 6.57
N ALA A 3 5.93 14.32 6.47
CA ALA A 3 6.37 15.15 7.59
C ALA A 3 7.07 16.42 7.10
N VAL A 4 7.04 17.44 7.93
CA VAL A 4 7.80 18.69 7.79
C VAL A 4 8.38 19.04 9.15
N PHE A 5 9.67 19.34 9.19
CA PHE A 5 10.39 19.82 10.38
C PHE A 5 11.10 21.11 10.02
N ASN A 6 10.96 22.15 10.85
CA ASN A 6 11.66 23.42 10.71
C ASN A 6 12.23 23.83 12.09
N GLU A 7 13.49 24.13 12.16
CA GLU A 7 14.13 24.49 13.42
C GLU A 7 13.90 25.95 13.84
N LYS A 8 13.71 26.84 12.87
CA LYS A 8 13.71 28.29 13.10
C LYS A 8 12.30 28.87 13.14
N THR A 9 11.50 28.54 12.15
CA THR A 9 10.18 29.15 11.94
C THR A 9 9.04 28.13 12.02
N THR A 10 7.82 28.60 12.07
CA THR A 10 6.63 27.75 11.93
C THR A 10 6.52 27.19 10.50
N ILE A 11 5.95 25.98 10.39
CA ILE A 11 5.75 25.28 9.12
C ILE A 11 4.70 25.98 8.24
N ASP A 12 4.87 25.90 6.91
CA ASP A 12 3.86 26.41 5.97
C ASP A 12 2.65 25.45 5.89
N ALA A 13 1.49 25.98 6.29
CA ALA A 13 0.25 25.20 6.28
C ALA A 13 -0.20 24.77 4.86
N ASN A 14 0.19 25.48 3.80
CA ASN A 14 -0.17 25.10 2.43
C ASN A 14 0.66 23.91 1.95
N GLU A 15 1.95 23.88 2.28
CA GLU A 15 2.83 22.75 1.99
C GLU A 15 2.37 21.50 2.75
N VAL A 16 2.01 21.63 4.02
CA VAL A 16 1.42 20.52 4.80
C VAL A 16 0.12 20.02 4.17
N ARG A 17 -0.78 20.93 3.74
CA ARG A 17 -2.01 20.53 3.04
C ARG A 17 -1.73 19.80 1.72
N TYR A 18 -0.73 20.25 0.98
CA TYR A 18 -0.31 19.59 -0.25
C TYR A 18 0.19 18.17 0.01
N LEU A 19 1.07 17.99 1.00
CA LEU A 19 1.58 16.66 1.39
C LEU A 19 0.46 15.75 1.93
N ALA A 20 -0.44 16.28 2.75
CA ALA A 20 -1.61 15.54 3.24
C ALA A 20 -2.54 15.11 2.10
N LYS A 21 -2.75 15.97 1.10
CA LYS A 21 -3.56 15.66 -0.09
C LYS A 21 -2.95 14.54 -0.92
N THR A 22 -1.65 14.58 -1.16
CA THR A 22 -0.94 13.56 -1.91
C THR A 22 -0.92 12.22 -1.16
N ALA A 23 -0.65 12.24 0.14
CA ALA A 23 -0.71 11.04 0.98
C ALA A 23 -2.13 10.44 1.02
N GLN A 24 -3.18 11.26 1.03
CA GLN A 24 -4.58 10.80 1.02
C GLN A 24 -4.96 10.05 -0.26
N ALA A 25 -4.30 10.32 -1.38
CA ALA A 25 -4.54 9.57 -2.63
C ALA A 25 -4.22 8.06 -2.48
N ARG A 26 -3.43 7.68 -1.47
CA ARG A 26 -3.04 6.29 -1.17
C ARG A 26 -3.90 5.62 -0.10
N GLY A 27 -4.68 6.39 0.68
CA GLY A 27 -5.59 5.86 1.68
C GLY A 27 -6.46 6.96 2.29
N VAL A 28 -7.77 6.74 2.34
CA VAL A 28 -8.77 7.73 2.77
C VAL A 28 -9.53 7.32 4.04
N ASP A 29 -9.24 6.14 4.59
CA ASP A 29 -10.09 5.55 5.63
C ASP A 29 -9.89 6.19 7.00
N SER A 30 -8.66 6.54 7.33
CA SER A 30 -8.30 7.22 8.57
C SER A 30 -7.03 8.01 8.42
N ALA A 31 -6.82 8.93 9.33
CA ALA A 31 -5.61 9.73 9.38
C ALA A 31 -5.21 10.02 10.82
N GLY A 32 -3.93 10.28 11.01
CA GLY A 32 -3.42 10.79 12.26
C GLY A 32 -2.22 11.68 12.02
N ILE A 33 -2.02 12.59 12.94
CA ILE A 33 -0.92 13.56 12.93
C ILE A 33 -0.31 13.69 14.31
N VAL A 34 0.96 14.02 14.34
CA VAL A 34 1.68 14.50 15.52
C VAL A 34 2.30 15.86 15.19
N PHE A 35 2.19 16.80 16.11
CA PHE A 35 2.79 18.13 15.99
C PHE A 35 3.08 18.69 17.40
N GLN A 36 3.94 19.68 17.47
CA GLN A 36 4.30 20.33 18.72
C GLN A 36 3.42 21.56 18.96
N THR A 37 2.84 21.65 20.15
CA THR A 37 2.32 22.90 20.71
C THR A 37 3.39 23.57 21.60
N ASN A 38 3.07 24.66 22.29
CA ASN A 38 4.06 25.42 23.06
C ASN A 38 4.90 24.56 24.01
N ASN A 39 4.29 23.53 24.65
CA ASN A 39 4.97 22.70 25.64
C ASN A 39 4.69 21.19 25.48
N ASP A 40 3.86 20.76 24.53
CA ASP A 40 3.43 19.36 24.43
C ASP A 40 3.51 18.83 23.00
N LEU A 41 3.67 17.53 22.87
CA LEU A 41 3.47 16.81 21.62
C LEU A 41 2.02 16.37 21.52
N GLN A 42 1.28 16.92 20.59
CA GLN A 42 -0.12 16.57 20.36
C GLN A 42 -0.24 15.53 19.24
N ILE A 43 -0.93 14.44 19.53
CA ILE A 43 -1.28 13.40 18.56
C ILE A 43 -2.78 13.39 18.40
N ILE A 44 -3.25 13.62 17.18
CA ILE A 44 -4.67 13.60 16.83
C ILE A 44 -4.91 12.50 15.83
N LYS A 45 -5.81 11.57 16.15
CA LYS A 45 -6.19 10.46 15.29
C LYS A 45 -7.69 10.51 15.01
N ARG A 46 -8.05 10.33 13.72
CA ARG A 46 -9.46 10.40 13.28
C ARG A 46 -9.74 9.33 12.22
N ASP A 47 -11.02 8.99 12.11
CA ASP A 47 -11.53 8.00 11.17
C ASP A 47 -12.02 8.62 9.85
N PHE A 48 -11.33 9.65 9.40
CA PHE A 48 -11.52 10.29 8.10
C PHE A 48 -10.18 10.69 7.48
N GLY A 49 -10.20 11.17 6.23
CA GLY A 49 -9.00 11.42 5.46
C GLY A 49 -8.10 12.54 6.00
N SER A 50 -6.83 12.49 5.63
CA SER A 50 -5.77 13.38 6.12
C SER A 50 -6.04 14.86 5.81
N LEU A 51 -6.56 15.16 4.62
CA LEU A 51 -6.86 16.55 4.22
C LEU A 51 -7.96 17.17 5.09
N GLU A 52 -8.99 16.39 5.44
CA GLU A 52 -10.05 16.82 6.35
C GLU A 52 -9.51 17.02 7.76
N LEU A 53 -8.62 16.11 8.22
CA LEU A 53 -7.98 16.22 9.52
C LEU A 53 -7.17 17.52 9.64
N ILE A 54 -6.29 17.79 8.67
CA ILE A 54 -5.51 19.04 8.61
C ILE A 54 -6.44 20.26 8.56
N GLY A 55 -7.53 20.22 7.80
CA GLY A 55 -8.50 21.32 7.70
C GLY A 55 -9.22 21.64 9.02
N LYS A 56 -9.44 20.61 9.85
CA LYS A 56 -10.12 20.75 11.17
C LYS A 56 -9.16 21.06 12.33
N THR A 57 -7.87 20.79 12.17
CA THR A 57 -6.86 21.05 13.21
C THR A 57 -6.31 22.46 13.06
N LYS A 58 -6.70 23.38 13.95
CA LYS A 58 -6.35 24.80 13.83
C LYS A 58 -4.94 25.14 14.34
N ASN A 59 -4.42 24.41 15.32
CA ASN A 59 -3.24 24.82 16.09
C ASN A 59 -1.91 24.35 15.49
N PHE A 60 -1.91 23.48 14.48
CA PHE A 60 -0.67 22.97 13.90
C PHE A 60 0.13 24.05 13.14
N SER A 61 -0.54 25.10 12.62
CA SER A 61 0.13 26.19 11.90
C SER A 61 1.13 26.99 12.74
N ASN A 62 1.04 26.88 14.06
CA ASN A 62 1.98 27.50 15.00
C ASN A 62 3.12 26.55 15.39
N SER A 63 3.10 25.33 14.88
CA SER A 63 4.12 24.33 15.16
C SER A 63 5.34 24.50 14.25
N LYS A 64 6.48 24.05 14.75
CA LYS A 64 7.71 23.93 13.96
C LYS A 64 7.85 22.59 13.27
N PHE A 65 7.05 21.58 13.63
CA PHE A 65 6.99 20.35 12.90
C PHE A 65 5.59 19.75 12.88
N ILE A 66 5.33 18.94 11.89
CA ILE A 66 4.19 18.03 11.81
C ILE A 66 4.62 16.74 11.10
N ALA A 67 4.17 15.59 11.60
CA ALA A 67 4.25 14.34 10.87
C ALA A 67 2.87 13.68 10.83
N GLY A 68 2.53 13.06 9.71
CA GLY A 68 1.18 12.54 9.50
C GLY A 68 1.14 11.27 8.67
N HIS A 69 0.04 10.56 8.86
CA HIS A 69 -0.30 9.32 8.16
C HIS A 69 -1.70 9.40 7.58
N SER A 70 -1.82 8.95 6.34
CA SER A 70 -3.11 8.72 5.70
C SER A 70 -3.24 7.22 5.42
N ARG A 71 -4.24 6.59 6.01
CA ARG A 71 -4.33 5.14 6.12
C ARG A 71 -5.38 4.55 5.19
N LEU A 72 -5.00 3.48 4.49
CA LEU A 72 -5.90 2.45 4.00
C LEU A 72 -5.99 1.37 5.09
N VAL A 73 -7.18 1.09 5.59
CA VAL A 73 -7.36 0.10 6.65
C VAL A 73 -7.17 -1.32 6.09
N THR A 74 -6.12 -2.00 6.54
CA THR A 74 -5.79 -3.38 6.15
C THR A 74 -6.04 -4.39 7.28
N ASN A 75 -5.80 -3.97 8.50
CA ASN A 75 -6.03 -4.68 9.76
C ASN A 75 -6.54 -3.66 10.77
N ASP A 76 -6.93 -4.11 11.96
CA ASP A 76 -7.35 -3.28 13.10
C ASP A 76 -8.15 -2.01 12.73
N VAL A 77 -9.47 -2.15 12.82
CA VAL A 77 -10.42 -1.05 12.51
C VAL A 77 -10.51 -0.03 13.64
N LYS A 78 -10.11 -0.43 14.86
CA LYS A 78 -10.29 0.35 16.08
C LYS A 78 -9.12 1.29 16.36
N ASN A 79 -7.92 0.84 16.06
CA ASN A 79 -6.70 1.59 16.35
C ASN A 79 -6.15 2.28 15.10
N ASN A 80 -5.43 3.38 15.30
CA ASN A 80 -4.89 4.20 14.24
C ASN A 80 -3.47 4.68 14.59
N GLN A 81 -2.74 5.14 13.59
CA GLN A 81 -1.42 5.75 13.72
C GLN A 81 -1.54 7.27 13.87
N PRO A 82 -0.53 7.95 14.47
CA PRO A 82 0.74 7.45 15.00
C PRO A 82 0.58 6.49 16.19
N VAL A 83 1.48 5.51 16.31
CA VAL A 83 1.58 4.63 17.49
C VAL A 83 2.55 5.25 18.48
N VAL A 84 2.21 5.21 19.77
CA VAL A 84 3.07 5.69 20.87
C VAL A 84 3.35 4.55 21.82
N LYS A 85 4.62 4.26 22.03
CA LYS A 85 5.12 3.30 23.02
C LYS A 85 6.47 3.75 23.56
N GLU A 86 6.68 3.63 24.86
CA GLU A 86 7.94 4.00 25.51
C GLU A 86 8.44 5.41 25.12
N GLU A 87 7.47 6.34 24.94
CA GLU A 87 7.69 7.70 24.47
C GLU A 87 8.25 7.81 23.03
N LEU A 88 8.34 6.71 22.30
CA LEU A 88 8.61 6.70 20.87
C LEU A 88 7.30 6.84 20.10
N ILE A 89 7.32 7.65 19.04
CA ILE A 89 6.16 7.88 18.19
C ILE A 89 6.48 7.34 16.80
N VAL A 90 5.68 6.39 16.32
CA VAL A 90 5.91 5.74 15.02
C VAL A 90 4.76 5.96 14.06
N ILE A 91 5.13 6.30 12.85
CA ILE A 91 4.26 6.33 11.67
C ILE A 91 4.83 5.34 10.67
N HIS A 92 4.08 4.30 10.34
CA HIS A 92 4.54 3.18 9.52
C HIS A 92 3.66 3.00 8.28
N ASN A 93 4.30 2.80 7.15
CA ASN A 93 3.70 2.37 5.89
C ASN A 93 4.29 1.00 5.52
N GLY A 94 3.45 0.00 5.48
CA GLY A 94 3.84 -1.39 5.24
C GLY A 94 2.96 -2.38 5.99
N ILE A 95 3.37 -3.64 5.99
CA ILE A 95 2.75 -4.73 6.77
C ILE A 95 3.88 -5.64 7.25
N ILE A 96 3.98 -5.82 8.56
CA ILE A 96 4.85 -6.83 9.19
C ILE A 96 4.04 -8.12 9.28
N THR A 97 4.41 -9.12 8.49
CA THR A 97 3.57 -10.31 8.29
C THR A 97 3.69 -11.33 9.40
N ASN A 98 4.79 -11.35 10.12
CA ASN A 98 5.11 -12.27 11.24
C ASN A 98 5.06 -11.58 12.63
N TYR A 99 4.34 -10.46 12.75
CA TYR A 99 4.37 -9.66 13.98
C TYR A 99 3.88 -10.44 15.22
N LEU A 100 2.89 -11.33 15.08
CA LEU A 100 2.40 -12.14 16.21
C LEU A 100 3.45 -13.11 16.72
N GLU A 101 4.20 -13.76 15.83
CA GLU A 101 5.29 -14.69 16.16
C GLU A 101 6.43 -13.96 16.89
N ILE A 102 6.71 -12.73 16.49
CA ILE A 102 7.73 -11.91 17.17
C ILE A 102 7.27 -11.53 18.58
N TRP A 103 6.00 -11.10 18.78
CA TRP A 103 5.46 -10.82 20.11
C TRP A 103 5.61 -12.01 21.05
N GLU A 104 5.32 -13.23 20.58
CA GLU A 104 5.51 -14.45 21.36
C GLU A 104 7.00 -14.67 21.69
N SER A 105 7.90 -14.45 20.72
CA SER A 105 9.34 -14.70 20.91
C SER A 105 9.99 -13.76 21.92
N ILE A 106 9.52 -12.52 22.01
CA ILE A 106 10.04 -11.54 23.00
C ILE A 106 9.32 -11.63 24.37
N GLY A 107 8.30 -12.51 24.48
CA GLY A 107 7.56 -12.74 25.73
C GLY A 107 6.62 -11.59 26.12
N LEU A 108 6.25 -10.74 25.18
CA LEU A 108 5.33 -9.62 25.37
C LEU A 108 4.01 -9.86 24.63
N LYS A 109 2.99 -9.07 24.95
CA LYS A 109 1.69 -9.10 24.27
C LYS A 109 1.37 -7.75 23.65
N PRO A 110 0.83 -7.73 22.42
CA PRO A 110 0.38 -6.48 21.82
C PRO A 110 -0.83 -5.91 22.59
N GLU A 111 -0.93 -4.61 22.67
CA GLU A 111 -2.11 -3.91 23.19
C GLU A 111 -3.16 -3.67 22.09
N THR A 112 -2.70 -3.66 20.83
CA THR A 112 -3.54 -3.44 19.66
C THR A 112 -3.33 -4.54 18.61
N GLU A 113 -4.17 -4.58 17.57
CA GLU A 113 -3.98 -5.46 16.42
C GLU A 113 -3.10 -4.82 15.34
N LEU A 114 -2.52 -3.63 15.62
CA LEU A 114 -1.61 -2.95 14.70
C LEU A 114 -0.22 -3.61 14.72
N ASP A 115 0.20 -4.12 13.59
CA ASP A 115 1.57 -4.61 13.39
C ASP A 115 2.63 -3.52 13.64
N SER A 116 2.27 -2.26 13.37
CA SER A 116 3.12 -1.09 13.59
C SER A 116 3.52 -0.86 15.06
N GLU A 117 2.75 -1.42 16.01
CA GLU A 117 3.06 -1.35 17.44
C GLU A 117 4.37 -2.07 17.79
N LEU A 118 4.75 -3.05 16.97
CA LEU A 118 5.97 -3.82 17.19
C LEU A 118 7.24 -2.96 16.98
N ILE A 119 7.22 -1.98 16.07
CA ILE A 119 8.42 -1.21 15.71
C ILE A 119 9.00 -0.45 16.92
N PRO A 120 8.24 0.40 17.65
CA PRO A 120 8.80 1.12 18.80
C PRO A 120 9.20 0.19 19.93
N VAL A 121 8.50 -0.93 20.13
CA VAL A 121 8.84 -1.91 21.15
C VAL A 121 10.15 -2.61 20.86
N LEU A 122 10.38 -3.02 19.61
CA LEU A 122 11.66 -3.61 19.21
C LEU A 122 12.80 -2.60 19.27
N PHE A 123 12.54 -1.36 18.85
CA PHE A 123 13.54 -0.30 18.92
C PHE A 123 14.01 -0.08 20.36
N ASP A 124 13.08 0.09 21.29
CA ASP A 124 13.38 0.23 22.72
C ASP A 124 14.09 -1.01 23.30
N HIS A 125 13.59 -2.21 22.94
CA HIS A 125 14.16 -3.47 23.41
C HIS A 125 15.62 -3.65 23.02
N PHE A 126 15.99 -3.37 21.77
CA PHE A 126 17.37 -3.51 21.31
C PHE A 126 18.26 -2.36 21.80
N THR A 127 17.74 -1.15 21.89
CA THR A 127 18.46 0.00 22.49
C THR A 127 18.83 -0.29 23.95
N LYS A 128 17.89 -0.84 24.74
CA LYS A 128 18.16 -1.28 26.13
C LYS A 128 19.23 -2.38 26.24
N LYS A 129 19.43 -3.15 25.17
CA LYS A 129 20.54 -4.12 25.06
C LYS A 129 21.89 -3.49 24.67
N GLY A 130 21.93 -2.19 24.42
CA GLY A 130 23.15 -1.45 24.12
C GLY A 130 23.55 -1.44 22.65
N LEU A 131 22.64 -1.78 21.73
CA LEU A 131 22.87 -1.69 20.30
C LEU A 131 22.86 -0.23 19.83
N SER A 132 23.66 0.07 18.81
CA SER A 132 23.58 1.36 18.10
C SER A 132 22.26 1.47 17.30
N ASP A 133 21.83 2.69 16.97
CA ASP A 133 20.60 2.91 16.20
C ASP A 133 20.62 2.14 14.85
N ASP A 134 21.78 2.07 14.18
CA ASP A 134 21.97 1.30 12.94
C ASP A 134 21.82 -0.21 13.17
N ASP A 135 22.44 -0.74 14.25
CA ASP A 135 22.33 -2.16 14.58
C ASP A 135 20.89 -2.52 14.99
N VAL A 136 20.21 -1.65 15.74
CA VAL A 136 18.79 -1.81 16.09
C VAL A 136 17.92 -1.94 14.84
N VAL A 137 18.09 -1.06 13.87
CA VAL A 137 17.31 -1.10 12.63
C VAL A 137 17.63 -2.33 11.80
N ASN A 138 18.90 -2.72 11.72
CA ASN A 138 19.31 -3.95 11.04
C ASN A 138 18.68 -5.18 11.70
N GLU A 139 18.66 -5.26 13.04
CA GLU A 139 18.00 -6.35 13.75
C GLU A 139 16.49 -6.37 13.52
N ILE A 140 15.81 -5.20 13.52
CA ILE A 140 14.39 -5.12 13.16
C ILE A 140 14.15 -5.67 11.76
N PHE A 141 14.98 -5.31 10.78
CA PHE A 141 14.82 -5.80 9.40
C PHE A 141 15.15 -7.29 9.24
N ASN A 142 16.03 -7.83 10.08
CA ASN A 142 16.39 -9.25 10.06
C ASN A 142 15.27 -10.16 10.59
N ILE A 143 14.57 -9.70 11.65
CA ILE A 143 13.53 -10.52 12.30
C ILE A 143 12.13 -10.29 11.74
N CYS A 144 11.87 -9.10 11.17
CA CYS A 144 10.56 -8.76 10.63
C CYS A 144 10.43 -9.17 9.16
N GLU A 145 9.39 -9.91 8.83
CA GLU A 145 9.01 -10.18 7.46
C GLU A 145 8.03 -9.14 6.93
N GLY A 146 8.31 -8.59 5.76
CA GLY A 146 7.43 -7.65 5.08
C GLY A 146 8.02 -6.25 4.94
N VAL A 147 7.20 -5.32 4.45
CA VAL A 147 7.61 -3.94 4.21
C VAL A 147 7.57 -3.15 5.51
N ILE A 148 8.68 -2.49 5.80
CA ILE A 148 8.80 -1.48 6.85
C ILE A 148 9.33 -0.21 6.20
N SER A 149 8.48 0.84 6.17
CA SER A 149 8.87 2.20 5.84
C SER A 149 8.25 3.12 6.87
N ALA A 150 9.04 3.67 7.78
CA ALA A 150 8.51 4.36 8.95
C ALA A 150 9.31 5.62 9.31
N ILE A 151 8.59 6.56 9.91
CA ILE A 151 9.16 7.66 10.70
C ILE A 151 9.06 7.25 12.16
N LEU A 152 10.18 7.19 12.85
CA LEU A 152 10.26 6.99 14.28
C LEU A 152 10.78 8.28 14.92
N ILE A 153 9.94 8.95 15.67
CA ILE A 153 10.27 10.16 16.41
C ILE A 153 10.65 9.74 17.82
N ALA A 154 11.86 10.05 18.22
CA ALA A 154 12.45 9.79 19.54
C ALA A 154 12.73 11.11 20.26
N PRO A 155 11.70 11.75 20.88
CA PRO A 155 11.82 13.12 21.39
C PRO A 155 12.86 13.26 22.50
N ARG A 156 13.02 12.26 23.35
CA ARG A 156 14.03 12.31 24.44
C ARG A 156 15.47 12.33 23.96
N SER A 157 15.74 11.69 22.83
CA SER A 157 17.07 11.70 22.21
C SER A 157 17.25 12.81 21.17
N ASN A 158 16.22 13.63 20.96
CA ASN A 158 16.20 14.68 19.93
C ASN A 158 16.50 14.16 18.52
N LYS A 159 15.94 12.97 18.18
CA LYS A 159 16.17 12.32 16.90
C LYS A 159 14.86 11.98 16.18
N VAL A 160 14.91 12.06 14.88
CA VAL A 160 13.90 11.53 13.95
C VAL A 160 14.61 10.49 13.09
N HIS A 161 14.21 9.24 13.20
CA HIS A 161 14.73 8.15 12.38
C HIS A 161 13.78 7.86 11.23
N LEU A 162 14.31 7.86 10.02
CA LEU A 162 13.66 7.37 8.83
C LEU A 162 14.20 5.98 8.55
N ILE A 163 13.34 4.98 8.55
CA ILE A 163 13.71 3.59 8.32
C ILE A 163 12.95 3.01 7.14
N SER A 164 13.63 2.35 6.22
CA SER A 164 12.97 1.68 5.09
C SER A 164 13.78 0.49 4.58
N ASN A 165 13.12 -0.67 4.44
CA ASN A 165 13.72 -1.87 3.88
C ASN A 165 13.44 -2.07 2.37
N ASN A 166 12.52 -1.29 1.80
CA ASN A 166 12.12 -1.40 0.39
C ASN A 166 12.20 -0.08 -0.40
N GLY A 167 12.58 1.02 0.25
CA GLY A 167 12.74 2.33 -0.38
C GLY A 167 11.45 3.13 -0.55
N SER A 168 10.33 2.76 0.10
CA SER A 168 9.08 3.53 0.05
C SER A 168 9.08 4.70 1.06
N LEU A 169 10.18 5.42 1.14
CA LEU A 169 10.33 6.61 1.97
C LEU A 169 11.40 7.53 1.36
N TYR A 170 11.13 8.83 1.35
CA TYR A 170 11.98 9.85 0.76
C TYR A 170 12.07 11.06 1.67
N TYR A 171 13.18 11.78 1.60
CA TYR A 171 13.33 13.08 2.23
C TYR A 171 13.96 14.10 1.28
N GLY A 172 13.84 15.37 1.62
CA GLY A 172 14.46 16.48 0.91
C GLY A 172 14.45 17.74 1.76
N TYR A 173 15.11 18.77 1.30
CA TYR A 173 15.29 20.03 2.01
C TYR A 173 14.75 21.19 1.20
N LYS A 174 14.27 22.21 1.90
CA LYS A 174 13.95 23.51 1.33
C LYS A 174 14.18 24.57 2.39
N GLU A 175 15.13 25.47 2.13
CA GLU A 175 15.57 26.43 3.12
C GLU A 175 15.97 25.78 4.46
N ASP A 176 15.36 26.18 5.56
CA ASP A 176 15.59 25.64 6.90
C ASP A 176 14.64 24.46 7.25
N SER A 177 13.94 23.92 6.27
CA SER A 177 12.95 22.85 6.49
C SER A 177 13.41 21.51 5.92
N PHE A 178 13.13 20.47 6.68
CA PHE A 178 13.33 19.06 6.33
C PHE A 178 11.97 18.40 6.06
N TYR A 179 11.82 17.80 4.89
CA TYR A 179 10.57 17.19 4.43
C TYR A 179 10.72 15.70 4.24
N VAL A 180 9.65 14.96 4.56
CA VAL A 180 9.58 13.52 4.37
C VAL A 180 8.27 13.15 3.67
N ALA A 181 8.32 12.20 2.74
CA ALA A 181 7.13 11.62 2.11
C ALA A 181 7.36 10.14 1.76
N SER A 182 6.27 9.37 1.64
CA SER A 182 6.35 7.96 1.19
C SER A 182 6.77 7.82 -0.27
N GLU A 183 6.70 8.88 -1.06
CA GLU A 183 6.97 8.89 -2.50
C GLU A 183 7.81 10.11 -2.86
N SER A 184 8.61 10.00 -3.92
CA SER A 184 9.44 11.11 -4.40
C SER A 184 8.60 12.24 -5.01
N TYR A 185 7.49 11.90 -5.67
CA TYR A 185 6.67 12.86 -6.45
C TYR A 185 6.24 14.10 -5.66
N PRO A 186 5.68 14.01 -4.42
CA PRO A 186 5.32 15.20 -3.67
C PRO A 186 6.51 16.15 -3.43
N LEU A 187 7.67 15.59 -3.11
CA LEU A 187 8.87 16.36 -2.78
C LEU A 187 9.46 17.04 -4.03
N THR A 188 9.54 16.31 -5.14
CA THR A 188 10.02 16.87 -6.41
C THR A 188 9.08 17.94 -6.97
N SER A 189 7.76 17.75 -6.82
CA SER A 189 6.75 18.74 -7.25
C SER A 189 6.80 20.05 -6.45
N MET A 190 7.28 20.00 -5.21
CA MET A 190 7.53 21.16 -4.37
C MET A 190 8.91 21.79 -4.63
N SER A 191 9.67 21.28 -5.59
CA SER A 191 11.03 21.73 -5.93
C SER A 191 11.99 21.70 -4.73
N LEU A 192 11.95 20.62 -3.95
CA LEU A 192 12.88 20.42 -2.84
C LEU A 192 14.28 20.06 -3.35
N ASP A 193 15.28 20.50 -2.63
CA ASP A 193 16.67 20.15 -2.89
C ASP A 193 17.02 18.77 -2.30
N GLY A 194 17.89 18.04 -2.99
CA GLY A 194 18.47 16.80 -2.49
C GLY A 194 17.45 15.69 -2.18
N VAL A 195 16.38 15.57 -2.98
CA VAL A 195 15.38 14.50 -2.77
C VAL A 195 16.06 13.15 -2.84
N THR A 196 16.08 12.45 -1.72
CA THR A 196 16.82 11.20 -1.53
C THR A 196 15.91 10.09 -1.04
N GLN A 197 16.06 8.90 -1.61
CA GLN A 197 15.38 7.68 -1.19
C GLN A 197 16.05 7.08 0.02
N VAL A 198 15.27 6.62 1.00
CA VAL A 198 15.79 5.99 2.22
C VAL A 198 15.86 4.48 2.03
N PHE A 199 17.03 3.91 2.25
CA PHE A 199 17.27 2.48 2.46
C PHE A 199 18.06 2.28 3.75
N GLY A 200 17.64 1.39 4.63
CA GLY A 200 18.24 1.26 5.97
C GLY A 200 17.74 2.37 6.89
N LEU A 201 18.66 3.01 7.57
CA LEU A 201 18.44 4.09 8.52
C LEU A 201 18.98 5.41 7.97
N PHE A 202 18.19 6.47 8.12
CA PHE A 202 18.64 7.86 8.07
C PHE A 202 18.17 8.56 9.34
N SER A 203 19.06 9.22 10.06
CA SER A 203 18.75 9.96 11.30
C SER A 203 18.89 11.46 11.08
N TYR A 204 17.88 12.19 11.54
CA TYR A 204 17.84 13.65 11.54
C TYR A 204 17.75 14.15 12.98
N ASP A 205 18.68 15.02 13.37
CA ASP A 205 18.66 15.65 14.70
C ASP A 205 17.63 16.78 14.71
N TYR A 206 16.72 16.75 15.69
CA TYR A 206 15.70 17.76 15.84
C TYR A 206 15.42 18.02 17.32
N ASN A 207 15.51 19.29 17.73
CA ASN A 207 15.36 19.66 19.13
C ASN A 207 13.87 19.72 19.53
N PHE A 208 13.41 18.68 20.24
CA PHE A 208 12.08 18.59 20.79
C PHE A 208 12.03 19.26 22.16
N ASN A 209 11.17 20.26 22.30
CA ASN A 209 10.86 20.88 23.59
C ASN A 209 9.44 20.52 23.97
N PHE A 210 9.26 19.55 24.87
CA PHE A 210 7.94 19.06 25.27
C PHE A 210 7.94 18.61 26.74
N ALA A 211 6.79 18.74 27.40
CA ALA A 211 6.54 18.22 28.75
C ALA A 211 5.82 16.86 28.69
N GLU A 212 4.79 16.76 27.85
CA GLU A 212 3.94 15.57 27.75
C GLU A 212 3.61 15.21 26.29
N ILE A 213 3.23 13.95 26.07
CA ILE A 213 2.65 13.46 24.83
C ILE A 213 1.15 13.28 25.04
N LEU A 214 0.35 14.13 24.40
CA LEU A 214 -1.11 14.13 24.53
C LEU A 214 -1.74 13.43 23.31
N VAL A 215 -2.53 12.40 23.57
CA VAL A 215 -3.19 11.61 22.51
C VAL A 215 -4.70 11.88 22.53
N ASP A 216 -5.20 12.39 21.41
CA ASP A 216 -6.63 12.56 21.13
C ASP A 216 -7.05 11.59 20.01
N ASP A 217 -7.60 10.46 20.40
CA ASP A 217 -8.04 9.37 19.51
C ASP A 217 -9.56 9.24 19.55
N VAL A 218 -10.23 9.78 18.53
CA VAL A 218 -11.70 9.74 18.43
C VAL A 218 -12.13 8.98 17.18
N ILE A 219 -12.82 7.87 17.39
CA ILE A 219 -13.46 7.08 16.36
C ILE A 219 -14.94 7.42 16.32
N THR A 220 -15.39 8.05 15.23
CA THR A 220 -16.79 8.52 15.09
C THR A 220 -17.67 7.57 14.28
N LYS A 221 -17.10 6.71 13.45
CA LYS A 221 -17.82 5.83 12.53
C LYS A 221 -17.74 4.37 12.93
N LYS A 222 -18.86 3.65 12.89
CA LYS A 222 -18.84 2.18 12.93
C LYS A 222 -18.32 1.64 11.61
N ARG A 223 -17.05 1.15 11.60
CA ARG A 223 -16.35 0.75 10.37
C ARG A 223 -16.44 -0.74 10.03
N ASN A 224 -17.39 -1.48 10.62
CA ASN A 224 -17.56 -2.93 10.36
C ASN A 224 -17.74 -3.29 8.87
N TYR A 225 -18.03 -2.30 8.02
CA TYR A 225 -18.18 -2.49 6.57
C TYR A 225 -16.87 -2.40 5.79
N LEU A 226 -15.78 -1.89 6.36
CA LEU A 226 -14.50 -1.76 5.67
C LEU A 226 -13.78 -3.12 5.56
N LEU A 227 -13.91 -3.95 6.59
CA LEU A 227 -13.39 -5.31 6.62
C LEU A 227 -14.60 -6.27 6.60
N PRO A 228 -15.01 -6.79 5.45
CA PRO A 228 -16.12 -7.72 5.40
C PRO A 228 -15.73 -8.99 6.17
N LYS A 229 -16.44 -9.26 7.26
CA LYS A 229 -16.41 -10.57 7.91
C LYS A 229 -17.29 -11.50 7.09
N PHE A 230 -16.68 -12.47 6.44
CA PHE A 230 -17.40 -13.60 5.88
C PHE A 230 -17.68 -14.58 7.02
N GLU A 231 -18.84 -14.48 7.63
CA GLU A 231 -19.34 -15.58 8.45
C GLU A 231 -19.60 -16.76 7.52
N PHE A 232 -18.83 -17.81 7.67
CA PHE A 232 -19.06 -19.04 6.95
C PHE A 232 -20.42 -19.60 7.43
N MET A 233 -21.43 -19.52 6.59
CA MET A 233 -22.76 -19.99 6.92
C MET A 233 -22.85 -21.49 6.61
N SER A 234 -22.07 -22.30 7.36
CA SER A 234 -22.03 -23.76 7.19
C SER A 234 -23.41 -24.42 7.24
N SER A 235 -24.38 -23.82 7.92
CA SER A 235 -25.76 -24.30 7.94
C SER A 235 -26.58 -24.00 6.68
N ARG A 236 -26.05 -23.20 5.76
CA ARG A 236 -26.70 -22.84 4.49
C ARG A 236 -25.94 -23.29 3.25
N ASP A 237 -24.87 -24.05 3.43
CA ASP A 237 -24.15 -24.74 2.34
C ASP A 237 -25.00 -25.87 1.74
N LYS A 238 -26.24 -25.58 1.44
CA LYS A 238 -26.90 -26.30 0.36
C LYS A 238 -26.16 -25.85 -0.90
N LEU A 239 -25.26 -26.71 -1.35
CA LEU A 239 -24.81 -26.70 -2.73
C LEU A 239 -26.06 -26.40 -3.58
N LEU A 240 -26.00 -25.37 -4.40
CA LEU A 240 -27.05 -25.11 -5.35
C LEU A 240 -27.26 -26.41 -6.11
N GLU A 241 -28.34 -27.14 -5.78
CA GLU A 241 -28.76 -28.29 -6.56
C GLU A 241 -29.05 -27.75 -7.96
N ARG A 242 -28.09 -27.90 -8.83
CA ARG A 242 -28.29 -27.60 -10.24
C ARG A 242 -28.96 -28.82 -10.84
N PRO A 243 -30.13 -28.67 -11.44
CA PRO A 243 -30.67 -29.73 -12.24
C PRO A 243 -29.61 -30.13 -13.28
N GLU A 244 -29.38 -31.41 -13.45
CA GLU A 244 -28.54 -31.90 -14.52
C GLU A 244 -29.12 -31.42 -15.85
N HIS A 245 -28.39 -30.57 -16.53
CA HIS A 245 -28.73 -30.13 -17.88
C HIS A 245 -27.94 -30.99 -18.86
N ASP A 246 -28.64 -31.66 -19.73
CA ASP A 246 -28.05 -32.33 -20.88
C ASP A 246 -27.61 -31.27 -21.91
N LEU A 247 -26.52 -30.59 -21.57
CA LEU A 247 -25.96 -29.52 -22.40
C LEU A 247 -25.10 -30.14 -23.51
N LYS A 248 -25.40 -29.76 -24.74
CA LYS A 248 -24.52 -30.04 -25.86
C LYS A 248 -23.15 -29.36 -25.62
N ARG A 249 -22.07 -30.14 -25.71
CA ARG A 249 -20.71 -29.66 -25.48
C ARG A 249 -19.83 -29.94 -26.70
N CYS A 250 -18.87 -29.07 -26.92
CA CYS A 250 -17.86 -29.29 -27.94
C CYS A 250 -17.04 -30.57 -27.64
N LYS A 251 -16.95 -31.49 -28.60
CA LYS A 251 -16.18 -32.72 -28.45
C LYS A 251 -14.66 -32.49 -28.32
N LYS A 252 -14.16 -31.30 -28.70
CA LYS A 252 -12.73 -30.99 -28.65
C LYS A 252 -12.36 -30.14 -27.41
N CYS A 253 -13.09 -29.08 -27.07
CA CYS A 253 -12.74 -28.15 -25.98
C CYS A 253 -13.75 -28.13 -24.82
N ILE A 254 -14.81 -28.96 -24.88
CA ILE A 254 -15.84 -29.13 -23.84
C ILE A 254 -16.71 -27.89 -23.59
N LEU A 255 -16.51 -26.78 -24.30
CA LEU A 255 -17.37 -25.60 -24.15
C LEU A 255 -18.84 -25.95 -24.38
N PRO A 256 -19.74 -25.52 -23.48
CA PRO A 256 -21.16 -25.83 -23.58
C PRO A 256 -21.88 -24.93 -24.61
N GLU A 257 -23.02 -25.36 -25.08
CA GLU A 257 -23.88 -24.61 -26.00
C GLU A 257 -24.37 -23.26 -25.45
N THR A 258 -24.26 -23.07 -24.15
CA THR A 258 -24.54 -21.80 -23.48
C THR A 258 -23.43 -20.76 -23.63
N MET A 259 -22.27 -21.14 -24.23
CA MET A 259 -21.21 -20.18 -24.52
C MET A 259 -21.69 -19.17 -25.57
N PRO A 260 -21.54 -17.84 -25.35
CA PRO A 260 -21.97 -16.84 -26.32
C PRO A 260 -21.38 -17.09 -27.71
N TYR A 261 -22.23 -16.97 -28.74
CA TYR A 261 -21.87 -17.11 -30.17
C TYR A 261 -21.26 -18.44 -30.57
N ILE A 262 -21.43 -19.51 -29.74
CA ILE A 262 -20.96 -20.85 -30.08
C ILE A 262 -21.87 -21.49 -31.12
N THR A 263 -21.28 -22.11 -32.12
CA THR A 263 -21.91 -22.97 -33.08
C THR A 263 -21.13 -24.27 -33.20
N PHE A 264 -21.79 -25.36 -33.58
CA PHE A 264 -21.16 -26.67 -33.71
C PHE A 264 -21.32 -27.17 -35.15
N ASP A 265 -20.27 -27.77 -35.67
CA ASP A 265 -20.33 -28.47 -36.95
C ASP A 265 -21.00 -29.88 -36.85
N GLU A 266 -21.06 -30.57 -37.94
CA GLU A 266 -21.63 -31.94 -38.03
C GLU A 266 -20.91 -32.98 -37.16
N TYR A 267 -19.64 -32.71 -36.83
CA TYR A 267 -18.83 -33.57 -35.96
C TYR A 267 -18.97 -33.21 -34.47
N GLY A 268 -19.70 -32.14 -34.14
CA GLY A 268 -19.87 -31.67 -32.78
C GLY A 268 -18.68 -30.84 -32.25
N VAL A 269 -17.84 -30.31 -33.15
CA VAL A 269 -16.74 -29.43 -32.84
C VAL A 269 -17.21 -27.97 -32.98
N CYS A 270 -16.83 -27.13 -32.02
CA CYS A 270 -17.30 -25.71 -32.02
C CYS A 270 -16.49 -24.84 -32.96
N ASN A 271 -17.14 -23.72 -33.39
CA ASN A 271 -16.52 -22.68 -34.23
C ASN A 271 -15.24 -22.10 -33.58
N TYR A 272 -15.16 -22.02 -32.26
CA TYR A 272 -13.92 -21.58 -31.58
C TYR A 272 -12.74 -22.52 -31.85
N CYS A 273 -12.99 -23.84 -31.81
CA CYS A 273 -11.96 -24.84 -32.15
C CYS A 273 -11.60 -24.83 -33.61
N ASN A 274 -12.61 -24.67 -34.49
CA ASN A 274 -12.39 -24.69 -35.94
C ASN A 274 -11.65 -23.43 -36.44
N ASN A 275 -11.86 -22.30 -35.79
CA ASN A 275 -11.21 -21.05 -36.12
C ASN A 275 -9.93 -20.79 -35.29
N TYR A 276 -9.57 -21.71 -34.38
CA TYR A 276 -8.39 -21.52 -33.54
C TYR A 276 -7.11 -21.70 -34.35
N THR A 277 -6.29 -20.65 -34.34
CA THR A 277 -4.91 -20.70 -34.84
C THR A 277 -3.97 -20.34 -33.70
N LEU A 278 -2.88 -21.12 -33.53
CA LEU A 278 -1.86 -20.82 -32.55
C LEU A 278 -1.13 -19.52 -32.97
N LYS A 279 -1.46 -18.43 -32.29
CA LYS A 279 -0.90 -17.08 -32.58
C LYS A 279 0.27 -16.72 -31.65
N ASN A 280 0.33 -17.33 -30.46
CA ASN A 280 1.31 -16.99 -29.44
C ASN A 280 2.52 -17.89 -29.55
N ILE A 281 3.40 -17.63 -30.52
CA ILE A 281 4.72 -18.26 -30.57
C ILE A 281 5.63 -17.43 -29.65
N PRO A 282 6.21 -18.03 -28.60
CA PRO A 282 7.13 -17.33 -27.71
C PRO A 282 8.30 -16.74 -28.51
N LYS A 283 8.56 -15.45 -28.31
CA LYS A 283 9.76 -14.81 -28.84
C LYS A 283 10.94 -15.09 -27.90
N PRO A 284 12.18 -15.07 -28.40
CA PRO A 284 13.36 -15.15 -27.54
C PRO A 284 13.38 -14.02 -26.50
N VAL A 285 13.89 -14.29 -25.31
CA VAL A 285 14.00 -13.31 -24.21
C VAL A 285 14.81 -12.07 -24.65
N SER A 286 15.81 -12.25 -25.51
CA SER A 286 16.61 -11.16 -26.07
C SER A 286 15.80 -10.07 -26.80
N VAL A 287 14.62 -10.41 -27.32
CA VAL A 287 13.70 -9.42 -27.92
C VAL A 287 13.12 -8.51 -26.82
N LEU A 288 12.75 -9.09 -25.68
CA LEU A 288 12.25 -8.33 -24.53
C LEU A 288 13.35 -7.43 -23.96
N GLU A 289 14.56 -7.97 -23.77
CA GLU A 289 15.73 -7.22 -23.30
C GLU A 289 16.02 -6.01 -24.21
N SER A 290 16.02 -6.21 -25.52
CA SER A 290 16.24 -5.13 -26.50
C SER A 290 15.16 -4.05 -26.44
N LEU A 291 13.90 -4.42 -26.16
CA LEU A 291 12.79 -3.48 -26.00
C LEU A 291 12.88 -2.67 -24.71
N MET A 292 13.44 -3.26 -23.64
CA MET A 292 13.57 -2.61 -22.33
C MET A 292 14.80 -1.70 -22.23
N GLU A 293 15.87 -2.01 -23.00
CA GLU A 293 17.15 -1.30 -22.89
C GLU A 293 17.05 0.24 -22.96
N PRO A 294 16.22 0.86 -23.85
CA PRO A 294 16.08 2.32 -23.90
C PRO A 294 15.48 2.94 -22.63
N TYR A 295 14.83 2.14 -21.77
CA TYR A 295 14.15 2.61 -20.56
C TYR A 295 15.00 2.43 -19.30
N ARG A 296 16.11 1.70 -19.36
CA ARG A 296 16.99 1.50 -18.21
C ARG A 296 17.53 2.82 -17.70
N ARG A 297 17.40 3.03 -16.39
CA ARG A 297 17.88 4.23 -15.70
C ARG A 297 18.85 3.84 -14.59
N LYS A 298 20.10 4.24 -14.73
CA LYS A 298 21.11 3.92 -13.71
C LYS A 298 20.83 4.69 -12.42
N GLY A 299 20.63 3.96 -11.31
CA GLY A 299 20.43 4.54 -9.99
C GLY A 299 19.03 5.14 -9.72
N SER A 300 18.06 4.94 -10.63
CA SER A 300 16.68 5.38 -10.41
C SER A 300 15.68 4.34 -10.89
N ARG A 301 14.40 4.54 -10.57
CA ARG A 301 13.31 3.65 -11.01
C ARG A 301 13.10 3.80 -12.52
N ASP A 302 12.94 2.69 -13.22
CA ASP A 302 12.94 2.64 -14.68
C ASP A 302 11.65 2.06 -15.29
N CYS A 303 10.88 1.30 -14.53
CA CYS A 303 9.59 0.78 -14.97
C CYS A 303 8.56 0.67 -13.85
N ILE A 304 7.31 0.54 -14.23
CA ILE A 304 6.19 0.25 -13.32
C ILE A 304 5.70 -1.17 -13.61
N VAL A 305 5.55 -1.97 -12.54
CA VAL A 305 5.06 -3.34 -12.62
C VAL A 305 3.77 -3.45 -11.83
N PRO A 306 2.62 -3.67 -12.49
CA PRO A 306 1.38 -3.96 -11.79
C PRO A 306 1.50 -5.26 -11.00
N PHE A 307 1.21 -5.17 -9.70
CA PHE A 307 1.48 -6.22 -8.75
C PHE A 307 0.29 -6.48 -7.81
N SER A 308 -0.28 -7.66 -7.89
CA SER A 308 -1.46 -8.04 -7.11
C SER A 308 -1.16 -9.00 -5.94
N GLY A 309 0.08 -9.47 -5.79
CA GLY A 309 0.46 -10.50 -4.82
C GLY A 309 -0.02 -11.91 -5.18
N GLY A 310 -0.57 -12.09 -6.38
CA GLY A 310 -0.90 -13.39 -6.95
C GLY A 310 0.34 -14.08 -7.52
N ARG A 311 0.24 -15.39 -7.79
CA ARG A 311 1.35 -16.21 -8.28
C ARG A 311 2.03 -15.62 -9.52
N ASP A 312 1.24 -15.31 -10.53
CA ASP A 312 1.77 -14.89 -11.83
C ASP A 312 2.42 -13.49 -11.74
N SER A 313 1.79 -12.56 -11.04
CA SER A 313 2.37 -11.23 -10.83
C SER A 313 3.62 -11.26 -9.93
N SER A 314 3.70 -12.21 -8.98
CA SER A 314 4.90 -12.41 -8.15
C SER A 314 6.06 -12.93 -8.98
N TYR A 315 5.81 -13.90 -9.86
CA TYR A 315 6.83 -14.39 -10.77
C TYR A 315 7.27 -13.31 -11.76
N GLY A 316 6.31 -12.55 -12.31
CA GLY A 316 6.63 -11.44 -13.21
C GLY A 316 7.52 -10.37 -12.56
N LEU A 317 7.22 -9.99 -11.31
CA LEU A 317 8.05 -9.04 -10.57
C LEU A 317 9.46 -9.60 -10.30
N HIS A 318 9.56 -10.88 -9.91
CA HIS A 318 10.84 -11.57 -9.72
C HIS A 318 11.66 -11.59 -11.02
N LEU A 319 11.06 -11.99 -12.14
CA LEU A 319 11.71 -12.02 -13.45
C LEU A 319 12.27 -10.63 -13.83
N ILE A 320 11.48 -9.58 -13.64
CA ILE A 320 11.88 -8.22 -13.99
C ILE A 320 13.07 -7.74 -13.14
N VAL A 321 13.08 -8.05 -11.85
CA VAL A 321 14.15 -7.63 -10.93
C VAL A 321 15.40 -8.51 -11.06
N GLU A 322 15.24 -9.83 -10.89
CA GLU A 322 16.36 -10.75 -10.71
C GLU A 322 16.96 -11.23 -12.04
N GLU A 323 16.12 -11.46 -13.03
CA GLU A 323 16.59 -12.00 -14.31
C GLU A 323 16.86 -10.89 -15.33
N LEU A 324 16.00 -9.87 -15.40
CA LEU A 324 16.13 -8.79 -16.37
C LEU A 324 16.86 -7.56 -15.80
N GLY A 325 17.16 -7.53 -14.50
CA GLY A 325 17.95 -6.49 -13.85
C GLY A 325 17.37 -5.08 -13.96
N MET A 326 16.02 -4.98 -14.02
CA MET A 326 15.31 -3.70 -14.00
C MET A 326 15.08 -3.23 -12.56
N ASN A 327 14.85 -1.93 -12.37
CA ASN A 327 14.58 -1.32 -11.09
C ASN A 327 13.12 -0.78 -11.01
N PRO A 328 12.13 -1.66 -10.81
CA PRO A 328 10.73 -1.30 -10.88
C PRO A 328 10.20 -0.53 -9.68
N ILE A 329 9.07 0.15 -9.89
CA ILE A 329 8.06 0.42 -8.86
C ILE A 329 6.96 -0.62 -9.01
N ALA A 330 6.66 -1.35 -7.94
CA ALA A 330 5.49 -2.22 -7.88
C ALA A 330 4.23 -1.36 -7.66
N TYR A 331 3.28 -1.45 -8.58
CA TYR A 331 2.02 -0.73 -8.51
C TYR A 331 0.88 -1.67 -8.10
N THR A 332 0.20 -1.37 -7.02
CA THR A 332 -0.94 -2.15 -6.53
C THR A 332 -2.20 -1.29 -6.47
N TYR A 333 -3.25 -1.74 -7.14
CA TYR A 333 -4.58 -1.15 -7.02
C TYR A 333 -5.42 -1.92 -6.00
N ASP A 334 -5.62 -1.36 -4.82
CA ASP A 334 -6.47 -1.98 -3.80
C ASP A 334 -7.92 -1.52 -4.00
N TRP A 335 -8.73 -2.43 -4.51
CA TRP A 335 -10.14 -2.20 -4.80
C TRP A 335 -11.08 -2.55 -3.63
N GLY A 336 -10.51 -2.80 -2.45
CA GLY A 336 -11.25 -3.05 -1.21
C GLY A 336 -11.74 -4.49 -1.03
N MET A 337 -11.33 -5.42 -1.92
CA MET A 337 -11.64 -6.85 -1.81
C MET A 337 -10.39 -7.73 -1.95
N VAL A 338 -9.21 -7.13 -1.81
CA VAL A 338 -7.95 -7.87 -1.74
C VAL A 338 -7.93 -8.68 -0.44
N THR A 339 -7.60 -9.96 -0.52
CA THR A 339 -7.52 -10.81 0.66
C THR A 339 -6.33 -10.43 1.55
N ASP A 340 -6.40 -10.75 2.84
CA ASP A 340 -5.27 -10.55 3.76
C ASP A 340 -4.02 -11.29 3.27
N LEU A 341 -4.16 -12.51 2.79
CA LEU A 341 -3.06 -13.29 2.18
C LEU A 341 -2.43 -12.54 0.99
N GLY A 342 -3.24 -11.95 0.11
CA GLY A 342 -2.75 -11.17 -1.02
C GLY A 342 -1.92 -9.97 -0.57
N ARG A 343 -2.39 -9.22 0.43
CA ARG A 343 -1.66 -8.08 1.02
C ARG A 343 -0.34 -8.50 1.67
N ARG A 344 -0.35 -9.62 2.42
CA ARG A 344 0.88 -10.18 3.01
C ARG A 344 1.88 -10.60 1.95
N ASN A 345 1.43 -11.23 0.85
CA ASN A 345 2.30 -11.60 -0.26
C ASN A 345 2.90 -10.36 -0.95
N ILE A 346 2.12 -9.30 -1.15
CA ILE A 346 2.63 -8.03 -1.68
C ILE A 346 3.76 -7.52 -0.78
N SER A 347 3.52 -7.45 0.52
CA SER A 347 4.49 -6.97 1.49
C SER A 347 5.78 -7.82 1.50
N ARG A 348 5.66 -9.15 1.57
CA ARG A 348 6.81 -10.07 1.55
C ARG A 348 7.65 -9.94 0.30
N MET A 349 7.01 -9.92 -0.87
CA MET A 349 7.73 -9.86 -2.14
C MET A 349 8.43 -8.50 -2.34
N CYS A 350 7.76 -7.40 -2.03
CA CYS A 350 8.35 -6.06 -2.16
C CYS A 350 9.52 -5.86 -1.18
N SER A 351 9.42 -6.39 0.03
CA SER A 351 10.53 -6.39 1.00
C SER A 351 11.71 -7.24 0.50
N LYS A 352 11.44 -8.49 0.10
CA LYS A 352 12.49 -9.44 -0.33
C LYS A 352 13.25 -8.95 -1.56
N LEU A 353 12.55 -8.36 -2.52
CA LEU A 353 13.13 -7.84 -3.76
C LEU A 353 13.62 -6.38 -3.62
N LYS A 354 13.43 -5.75 -2.46
CA LYS A 354 13.76 -4.33 -2.20
C LYS A 354 13.09 -3.39 -3.21
N VAL A 355 11.85 -3.67 -3.55
CA VAL A 355 11.07 -2.93 -4.53
C VAL A 355 10.10 -1.99 -3.83
N GLU A 356 10.17 -0.72 -4.21
CA GLU A 356 9.19 0.28 -3.81
C GLU A 356 7.77 -0.13 -4.24
N ASN A 357 6.78 0.00 -3.34
CA ASN A 357 5.39 -0.33 -3.66
C ASN A 357 4.48 0.88 -3.48
N ILE A 358 3.82 1.28 -4.56
CA ILE A 358 2.77 2.30 -4.55
C ILE A 358 1.41 1.60 -4.54
N ILE A 359 0.68 1.71 -3.42
CA ILE A 359 -0.68 1.19 -3.29
C ILE A 359 -1.66 2.33 -3.51
N VAL A 360 -2.52 2.20 -4.51
CA VAL A 360 -3.61 3.15 -4.79
C VAL A 360 -4.93 2.54 -4.35
N ALA A 361 -5.59 3.18 -3.39
CA ALA A 361 -6.88 2.74 -2.88
C ALA A 361 -8.04 3.21 -3.79
N ALA A 362 -8.94 2.28 -4.12
CA ALA A 362 -10.21 2.64 -4.73
C ALA A 362 -11.11 3.38 -3.73
N ASP A 363 -12.07 4.15 -4.26
CA ASP A 363 -13.27 4.50 -3.50
C ASP A 363 -14.10 3.23 -3.28
N ILE A 364 -13.89 2.59 -2.13
CA ILE A 364 -14.47 1.29 -1.79
C ILE A 364 -16.00 1.34 -1.81
N THR A 365 -16.59 2.41 -1.33
CA THR A 365 -18.06 2.57 -1.31
C THR A 365 -18.61 2.58 -2.72
N LYS A 366 -18.04 3.38 -3.60
CA LYS A 366 -18.43 3.47 -5.01
C LYS A 366 -18.18 2.16 -5.76
N LYS A 367 -17.05 1.50 -5.50
CA LYS A 367 -16.73 0.21 -6.12
C LYS A 367 -17.75 -0.86 -5.73
N ARG A 368 -18.08 -0.98 -4.45
CA ARG A 368 -19.09 -1.92 -3.95
C ARG A 368 -20.49 -1.63 -4.52
N ASP A 369 -20.87 -0.36 -4.64
CA ASP A 369 -22.14 0.03 -5.25
C ASP A 369 -22.19 -0.36 -6.74
N ASN A 370 -21.11 -0.20 -7.49
CA ASN A 370 -21.02 -0.64 -8.87
C ASN A 370 -21.15 -2.16 -9.01
N ILE A 371 -20.50 -2.93 -8.15
CA ILE A 371 -20.62 -4.40 -8.12
C ILE A 371 -22.06 -4.79 -7.81
N ARG A 372 -22.68 -4.18 -6.79
CA ARG A 372 -24.09 -4.42 -6.44
C ARG A 372 -25.03 -4.16 -7.61
N LYS A 373 -24.84 -3.05 -8.34
CA LYS A 373 -25.63 -2.72 -9.54
C LYS A 373 -25.46 -3.77 -10.62
N ASN A 374 -24.24 -4.24 -10.87
CA ASN A 374 -23.97 -5.29 -11.85
C ASN A 374 -24.64 -6.61 -11.46
N VAL A 375 -24.54 -7.03 -10.20
CA VAL A 375 -25.20 -8.25 -9.68
C VAL A 375 -26.72 -8.13 -9.83
N THR A 376 -27.29 -6.97 -9.46
CA THR A 376 -28.74 -6.73 -9.58
C THR A 376 -29.20 -6.78 -11.05
N ALA A 377 -28.43 -6.21 -11.96
CA ALA A 377 -28.74 -6.26 -13.39
C ALA A 377 -28.65 -7.69 -13.93
N TRP A 378 -27.63 -8.44 -13.53
CA TRP A 378 -27.46 -9.84 -13.93
C TRP A 378 -28.61 -10.73 -13.40
N LEU A 379 -29.03 -10.54 -12.15
CA LEU A 379 -30.16 -11.30 -11.59
C LEU A 379 -31.47 -11.06 -12.35
N LYS A 380 -31.64 -9.89 -12.96
CA LYS A 380 -32.82 -9.59 -13.82
C LYS A 380 -32.76 -10.30 -15.16
N ASN A 381 -31.59 -10.47 -15.72
CA ASN A 381 -31.38 -11.12 -17.02
C ASN A 381 -30.01 -11.84 -17.01
N PRO A 382 -29.92 -13.06 -16.41
CA PRO A 382 -28.69 -13.81 -16.35
C PRO A 382 -28.15 -14.12 -17.75
N HIS A 383 -26.91 -13.69 -18.01
CA HIS A 383 -26.28 -13.89 -19.30
C HIS A 383 -24.76 -14.10 -19.12
N LEU A 384 -24.18 -15.08 -19.85
CA LEU A 384 -22.75 -15.37 -19.76
C LEU A 384 -21.85 -14.23 -20.24
N GLY A 385 -22.35 -13.35 -21.10
CA GLY A 385 -21.64 -12.13 -21.52
C GLY A 385 -21.37 -11.13 -20.38
N MET A 386 -21.96 -11.34 -19.20
CA MET A 386 -21.68 -10.55 -17.99
C MET A 386 -20.66 -11.23 -17.06
N ILE A 387 -19.73 -12.00 -17.61
CA ILE A 387 -18.64 -12.65 -16.85
C ILE A 387 -17.83 -11.64 -16.03
N SER A 388 -17.69 -10.41 -16.53
CA SER A 388 -17.01 -9.31 -15.84
C SER A 388 -17.82 -8.69 -14.68
N LEU A 389 -18.81 -9.41 -14.16
CA LEU A 389 -19.71 -8.95 -13.09
C LEU A 389 -18.95 -8.39 -11.88
N TRP A 390 -17.88 -9.07 -11.46
CA TRP A 390 -17.04 -8.71 -10.34
C TRP A 390 -15.99 -7.63 -10.68
N THR A 391 -15.76 -7.41 -11.96
CA THR A 391 -14.74 -6.49 -12.45
C THR A 391 -15.27 -5.09 -12.75
N ALA A 392 -16.46 -4.77 -12.23
CA ALA A 392 -17.08 -3.46 -12.41
C ALA A 392 -16.13 -2.32 -12.08
N GLY A 393 -15.65 -1.61 -13.10
CA GLY A 393 -14.70 -0.52 -12.99
C GLY A 393 -13.21 -0.92 -13.09
N ASP A 394 -12.86 -2.08 -13.64
CA ASP A 394 -11.45 -2.49 -13.84
C ASP A 394 -10.64 -1.54 -14.73
N LYS A 395 -11.29 -0.76 -15.57
CA LYS A 395 -10.62 0.32 -16.30
C LYS A 395 -9.95 1.34 -15.39
N HIS A 396 -10.38 1.48 -14.15
CA HIS A 396 -9.74 2.33 -13.15
C HIS A 396 -8.33 1.85 -12.80
N PHE A 397 -8.08 0.55 -12.83
CA PHE A 397 -6.75 -0.01 -12.61
C PHE A 397 -5.72 0.55 -13.62
N PHE A 398 -6.05 0.57 -14.89
CA PHE A 398 -5.20 1.17 -15.92
C PHE A 398 -5.11 2.69 -15.76
N ARG A 399 -6.21 3.37 -15.44
CA ARG A 399 -6.22 4.82 -15.24
C ARG A 399 -5.27 5.24 -14.12
N TYR A 400 -5.36 4.59 -12.96
CA TYR A 400 -4.47 4.91 -11.85
C TYR A 400 -3.01 4.53 -12.13
N CYS A 401 -2.74 3.52 -12.96
CA CYS A 401 -1.39 3.25 -13.43
C CYS A 401 -0.85 4.41 -14.27
N GLU A 402 -1.66 5.00 -15.16
CA GLU A 402 -1.28 6.18 -15.93
C GLU A 402 -1.07 7.42 -15.04
N ASP A 403 -1.82 7.55 -13.96
CA ASP A 403 -1.59 8.63 -12.99
C ASP A 403 -0.24 8.45 -12.27
N VAL A 404 0.10 7.22 -11.85
CA VAL A 404 1.42 6.90 -11.26
C VAL A 404 2.55 7.14 -12.27
N LYS A 405 2.38 6.80 -13.55
CA LYS A 405 3.36 7.12 -14.62
C LYS A 405 3.62 8.62 -14.71
N LYS A 406 2.56 9.44 -14.68
CA LYS A 406 2.70 10.91 -14.73
C LYS A 406 3.40 11.45 -13.49
N GLU A 407 3.06 10.92 -12.30
CA GLU A 407 3.65 11.33 -11.03
C GLU A 407 5.13 10.99 -10.94
N THR A 408 5.51 9.80 -11.42
CA THR A 408 6.88 9.29 -11.34
C THR A 408 7.76 9.66 -12.54
N GLY A 409 7.17 10.11 -13.65
CA GLY A 409 7.87 10.33 -14.90
C GLY A 409 8.38 9.05 -15.57
N ILE A 410 7.92 7.86 -15.13
CA ILE A 410 8.27 6.57 -15.71
C ILE A 410 7.30 6.26 -16.83
N SER A 411 7.84 6.05 -18.04
CA SER A 411 7.03 5.78 -19.22
C SER A 411 6.77 4.30 -19.49
N LEU A 412 7.67 3.40 -19.03
CA LEU A 412 7.54 1.96 -19.23
C LEU A 412 6.69 1.33 -18.16
N ASN A 413 5.66 0.58 -18.55
CA ASN A 413 4.93 -0.33 -17.67
C ASN A 413 4.97 -1.75 -18.27
N LEU A 414 5.21 -2.74 -17.41
CA LEU A 414 5.32 -4.16 -17.75
C LEU A 414 4.19 -4.93 -17.09
N TRP A 415 3.35 -5.58 -17.92
CA TRP A 415 2.13 -6.30 -17.49
C TRP A 415 2.30 -7.81 -17.64
#